data_689f6171e86702c2f8c2b491fb8377fc
#
_entry.id   689f6171e86702c2f8c2b491fb8377fc
#
_cell.length_a   1.000
_cell.length_b   1.000
_cell.length_c   1.000
_cell.angle_alpha   90.00
_cell.angle_beta   90.00
_cell.angle_gamma   90.00
#
_symmetry.space_group_name_H-M   'P 1'
#
loop_
_entity.id
_entity.type
_entity.pdbx_description
1 polymer ?
#
loop_
_entity_poly.entity_id
_entity_poly.type
_entity_poly.pdbx_seq_one_letter_code
_entity_poly.pdbx_strand_id
1 'polypeptide(L)'
;MFKNNDFSEQPKIHAVGVLPIRRPAESHQELKPNDPALHAMTDFTSKFAVTVAPDRQIDAALRDMMRLSVRAMLVVLRADSVVGLITSYDIEGSRPVRFAERSDVSRREEIRVGDIMTKWEDLPTLDWHTVQTARISDLLEIFDGIGVMHLLVVESDERGAEVVRGLISRSRIERQLQGTDLLPRIAGNTLHKTNQHGRRP
;
A
#
# COMPACT_ATOMS: atom_id res chain seq x y z
N MET A 1 20.64 28.22 42.33
CA MET A 1 19.26 28.65 42.58
C MET A 1 18.39 28.11 41.46
N PHE A 2 17.93 26.84 41.62
CA PHE A 2 17.12 26.16 40.61
C PHE A 2 15.64 26.53 40.87
N LYS A 3 14.97 27.13 39.88
CA LYS A 3 13.54 27.41 39.93
C LYS A 3 12.77 26.09 39.90
N ASN A 4 12.01 25.83 40.95
CA ASN A 4 11.00 24.78 40.98
C ASN A 4 9.98 25.00 39.86
N ASN A 5 9.94 24.09 38.91
CA ASN A 5 8.86 24.00 37.94
C ASN A 5 7.68 23.33 38.66
N ASP A 6 6.70 24.09 39.00
CA ASP A 6 5.50 23.64 39.69
C ASP A 6 4.59 22.90 38.68
N PHE A 7 4.68 21.57 38.62
CA PHE A 7 3.78 20.69 37.88
C PHE A 7 2.54 20.37 38.72
N SER A 8 1.78 21.40 39.10
CA SER A 8 0.62 21.24 39.98
C SER A 8 -0.73 21.07 39.31
N GLU A 9 -0.81 20.93 38.00
CA GLU A 9 -2.07 20.54 37.33
C GLU A 9 -2.09 19.01 37.09
N GLN A 10 -2.80 18.31 37.96
CA GLN A 10 -3.14 16.91 37.73
C GLN A 10 -4.04 16.78 36.49
N PRO A 11 -3.79 15.77 35.62
CA PRO A 11 -4.63 15.55 34.46
C PRO A 11 -6.08 15.29 34.89
N LYS A 12 -7.01 16.09 34.37
CA LYS A 12 -8.43 15.97 34.66
C LYS A 12 -9.05 14.85 33.83
N ILE A 13 -9.53 13.80 34.50
CA ILE A 13 -10.28 12.72 33.87
C ILE A 13 -11.78 13.08 33.95
N HIS A 14 -12.46 13.10 32.82
CA HIS A 14 -13.89 13.36 32.73
C HIS A 14 -14.62 12.11 32.23
N ALA A 15 -15.70 11.74 32.91
CA ALA A 15 -16.66 10.80 32.34
C ALA A 15 -17.48 11.54 31.29
N VAL A 16 -17.41 11.09 30.04
CA VAL A 16 -18.15 11.69 28.92
C VAL A 16 -19.09 10.65 28.30
N GLY A 17 -20.20 11.13 27.78
CA GLY A 17 -21.12 10.29 27.01
C GLY A 17 -20.58 9.89 25.65
N VAL A 18 -21.44 9.48 24.74
CA VAL A 18 -21.06 9.13 23.36
C VAL A 18 -20.60 10.40 22.64
N LEU A 19 -19.33 10.41 22.24
CA LEU A 19 -18.73 11.53 21.50
C LEU A 19 -18.34 11.09 20.09
N PRO A 20 -18.45 11.99 19.09
CA PRO A 20 -17.96 11.70 17.74
C PRO A 20 -16.43 11.66 17.74
N ILE A 21 -15.89 10.76 16.95
CA ILE A 21 -14.44 10.69 16.71
C ILE A 21 -14.01 11.88 15.86
N ARG A 22 -13.02 12.62 16.30
CA ARG A 22 -12.37 13.62 15.48
C ARG A 22 -11.58 12.91 14.37
N ARG A 23 -11.96 13.16 13.14
CA ARG A 23 -11.23 12.64 11.97
C ARG A 23 -10.18 13.66 11.55
N PRO A 24 -9.00 13.24 11.06
CA PRO A 24 -8.07 14.14 10.41
C PRO A 24 -8.81 14.88 9.29
N ALA A 25 -8.56 16.17 9.17
CA ALA A 25 -8.98 16.90 7.98
C ALA A 25 -8.28 16.23 6.80
N GLU A 26 -9.05 15.50 6.00
CA GLU A 26 -8.71 14.92 4.71
C GLU A 26 -7.23 14.51 4.52
N SER A 27 -6.84 13.37 5.07
CA SER A 27 -5.56 12.76 4.73
C SER A 27 -5.62 11.89 3.46
N HIS A 28 -6.77 11.84 2.78
CA HIS A 28 -7.00 11.07 1.57
C HIS A 28 -7.31 12.06 0.46
N GLN A 29 -6.25 12.50 -0.21
CA GLN A 29 -6.35 13.35 -1.37
C GLN A 29 -7.12 12.58 -2.45
N GLU A 30 -8.36 13.00 -2.69
CA GLU A 30 -9.16 12.55 -3.81
C GLU A 30 -8.39 12.95 -5.08
N LEU A 31 -7.95 11.97 -5.85
CA LEU A 31 -7.21 12.22 -7.08
C LEU A 31 -8.18 12.54 -8.20
N LYS A 32 -7.73 13.41 -9.09
CA LYS A 32 -8.40 13.71 -10.36
C LYS A 32 -7.49 13.31 -11.52
N PRO A 33 -8.02 12.96 -12.69
CA PRO A 33 -7.19 12.58 -13.84
C PRO A 33 -6.14 13.61 -14.22
N ASN A 34 -6.41 14.89 -14.02
CA ASN A 34 -5.50 16.00 -14.33
C ASN A 34 -4.50 16.35 -13.22
N ASP A 35 -4.58 15.69 -12.07
CA ASP A 35 -3.62 15.94 -10.98
C ASP A 35 -2.22 15.42 -11.36
N PRO A 36 -1.16 15.98 -10.75
CA PRO A 36 0.20 15.49 -10.96
C PRO A 36 0.36 14.01 -10.57
N ALA A 37 1.04 13.23 -11.42
CA ALA A 37 1.33 11.81 -11.17
C ALA A 37 2.03 11.56 -9.83
N LEU A 38 2.82 12.54 -9.37
CA LEU A 38 3.53 12.53 -8.10
C LEU A 38 2.60 12.25 -6.89
N HIS A 39 1.35 12.69 -6.94
CA HIS A 39 0.37 12.47 -5.86
C HIS A 39 -0.02 10.99 -5.68
N ALA A 40 0.14 10.17 -6.72
CA ALA A 40 -0.13 8.74 -6.66
C ALA A 40 1.06 7.91 -6.17
N MET A 41 2.26 8.50 -6.15
CA MET A 41 3.48 7.79 -5.79
C MET A 41 3.60 7.61 -4.26
N THR A 42 4.08 6.47 -3.84
CA THR A 42 4.69 6.28 -2.52
C THR A 42 6.16 6.62 -2.65
N ASP A 43 6.55 7.81 -2.21
CA ASP A 43 7.93 8.31 -2.27
C ASP A 43 8.73 7.77 -1.09
N PHE A 44 9.78 7.00 -1.38
CA PHE A 44 10.65 6.38 -0.37
C PHE A 44 11.65 7.36 0.26
N THR A 45 11.73 8.59 -0.21
CA THR A 45 12.46 9.64 0.51
C THR A 45 11.67 10.21 1.69
N SER A 46 10.33 10.07 1.67
CA SER A 46 9.44 10.55 2.73
C SER A 46 8.81 9.42 3.55
N LYS A 47 8.81 8.19 3.03
CA LYS A 47 8.23 7.01 3.67
C LYS A 47 9.20 5.84 3.55
N PHE A 48 9.37 5.07 4.61
CA PHE A 48 10.17 3.86 4.53
C PHE A 48 9.55 2.86 3.55
N ALA A 49 10.37 2.31 2.66
CA ALA A 49 9.99 1.17 1.85
C ALA A 49 9.79 -0.05 2.77
N VAL A 50 8.70 -0.77 2.59
CA VAL A 50 8.52 -2.05 3.28
C VAL A 50 9.20 -3.12 2.45
N THR A 51 10.17 -3.81 3.06
CA THR A 51 11.02 -4.78 2.39
C THR A 51 10.88 -6.16 2.99
N VAL A 52 11.26 -7.18 2.22
CA VAL A 52 11.28 -8.59 2.63
C VAL A 52 12.47 -9.30 1.99
N ALA A 53 13.03 -10.28 2.67
CA ALA A 53 14.08 -11.13 2.12
C ALA A 53 13.49 -12.22 1.20
N PRO A 54 14.20 -12.63 0.13
CA PRO A 54 13.69 -13.64 -0.82
C PRO A 54 13.51 -15.03 -0.20
N ASP A 55 14.21 -15.36 0.86
CA ASP A 55 14.11 -16.63 1.59
C ASP A 55 12.95 -16.65 2.62
N ARG A 56 12.22 -15.54 2.78
CA ARG A 56 11.04 -15.46 3.64
C ARG A 56 9.95 -16.37 3.11
N GLN A 57 9.34 -17.18 3.98
CA GLN A 57 8.20 -18.04 3.64
C GLN A 57 6.98 -17.17 3.30
N ILE A 58 6.22 -17.54 2.25
CA ILE A 58 5.18 -16.67 1.67
C ILE A 58 4.03 -16.33 2.63
N ASP A 59 3.53 -17.28 3.42
CA ASP A 59 2.45 -16.97 4.36
C ASP A 59 2.94 -16.13 5.54
N ALA A 60 4.23 -16.21 5.89
CA ALA A 60 4.83 -15.30 6.84
C ALA A 60 4.93 -13.89 6.26
N ALA A 61 5.33 -13.74 4.99
CA ALA A 61 5.34 -12.46 4.29
C ALA A 61 3.93 -11.87 4.19
N LEU A 62 2.90 -12.68 3.92
CA LEU A 62 1.51 -12.23 3.88
C LEU A 62 1.05 -11.70 5.26
N ARG A 63 1.39 -12.41 6.34
CA ARG A 63 1.10 -11.92 7.71
C ARG A 63 1.82 -10.62 8.02
N ASP A 64 3.05 -10.46 7.55
CA ASP A 64 3.81 -9.21 7.72
C ASP A 64 3.15 -8.06 6.93
N MET A 65 2.68 -8.30 5.69
CA MET A 65 1.89 -7.32 4.90
C MET A 65 0.62 -6.88 5.64
N MET A 66 -0.13 -7.83 6.21
CA MET A 66 -1.34 -7.54 6.98
C MET A 66 -1.03 -6.69 8.21
N ARG A 67 0.01 -7.04 8.96
CA ARG A 67 0.44 -6.32 10.17
C ARG A 67 0.88 -4.89 9.87
N LEU A 68 1.56 -4.69 8.75
CA LEU A 68 2.06 -3.39 8.30
C LEU A 68 1.04 -2.61 7.45
N SER A 69 -0.15 -3.18 7.22
CA SER A 69 -1.21 -2.58 6.40
C SER A 69 -0.74 -2.23 4.98
N VAL A 70 0.14 -3.06 4.40
CA VAL A 70 0.62 -2.93 3.02
C VAL A 70 0.18 -4.13 2.18
N ARG A 71 0.17 -3.98 0.85
CA ARG A 71 -0.18 -5.04 -0.09
C ARG A 71 0.98 -5.42 -1.03
N ALA A 72 2.10 -4.74 -0.91
CA ALA A 72 3.30 -4.98 -1.69
C ALA A 72 4.54 -4.74 -0.83
N MET A 73 5.58 -5.51 -1.07
CA MET A 73 6.90 -5.37 -0.45
C MET A 73 7.98 -5.46 -1.52
N LEU A 74 8.98 -4.61 -1.42
CA LEU A 74 10.20 -4.77 -2.21
C LEU A 74 10.97 -5.98 -1.69
N VAL A 75 11.39 -6.84 -2.60
CA VAL A 75 12.26 -7.96 -2.24
C VAL A 75 13.71 -7.50 -2.35
N VAL A 76 14.43 -7.59 -1.24
CA VAL A 76 15.80 -7.05 -1.16
C VAL A 76 16.79 -8.12 -0.71
N LEU A 77 17.98 -8.05 -1.27
CA LEU A 77 19.15 -8.74 -0.79
C LEU A 77 19.94 -7.87 0.18
N ARG A 78 21.10 -8.34 0.62
CA ARG A 78 22.03 -7.57 1.44
C ARG A 78 22.37 -6.23 0.76
N ALA A 79 22.61 -5.20 1.56
CA ALA A 79 22.91 -3.83 1.11
C ALA A 79 21.78 -3.16 0.31
N ASP A 80 20.53 -3.45 0.66
CA ASP A 80 19.31 -2.85 0.11
C ASP A 80 19.15 -2.97 -1.42
N SER A 81 19.83 -3.96 -2.03
CA SER A 81 19.67 -4.24 -3.45
C SER A 81 18.31 -4.84 -3.74
N VAL A 82 17.46 -4.11 -4.45
CA VAL A 82 16.13 -4.58 -4.86
C VAL A 82 16.29 -5.64 -5.94
N VAL A 83 15.73 -6.84 -5.70
CA VAL A 83 15.76 -7.98 -6.64
C VAL A 83 14.38 -8.34 -7.15
N GLY A 84 13.32 -7.69 -6.66
CA GLY A 84 11.96 -7.95 -7.11
C GLY A 84 10.91 -7.24 -6.26
N LEU A 85 9.67 -7.59 -6.57
CA LEU A 85 8.45 -7.14 -5.87
C LEU A 85 7.57 -8.36 -5.59
N ILE A 86 7.02 -8.43 -4.39
CA ILE A 86 5.99 -9.41 -4.01
C ILE A 86 4.74 -8.69 -3.54
N THR A 87 3.58 -9.16 -3.95
CA THR A 87 2.29 -8.62 -3.53
C THR A 87 1.44 -9.66 -2.82
N SER A 88 0.43 -9.21 -2.07
CA SER A 88 -0.56 -10.12 -1.47
C SER A 88 -1.28 -10.94 -2.55
N TYR A 89 -1.53 -10.37 -3.73
CA TYR A 89 -2.15 -11.09 -4.86
C TYR A 89 -1.26 -12.20 -5.41
N ASP A 90 0.06 -12.03 -5.40
CA ASP A 90 0.99 -13.08 -5.82
C ASP A 90 0.92 -14.28 -4.88
N ILE A 91 0.80 -14.02 -3.57
CA ILE A 91 0.76 -15.05 -2.53
C ILE A 91 -0.61 -15.74 -2.46
N GLU A 92 -1.70 -14.98 -2.55
CA GLU A 92 -3.08 -15.48 -2.45
C GLU A 92 -3.61 -16.04 -3.79
N GLY A 93 -2.98 -15.67 -4.88
CA GLY A 93 -3.36 -16.06 -6.24
C GLY A 93 -2.83 -17.44 -6.67
N SER A 94 -2.72 -17.62 -7.96
CA SER A 94 -2.33 -18.92 -8.57
C SER A 94 -0.82 -19.18 -8.62
N ARG A 95 0.03 -18.17 -8.30
CA ARG A 95 1.50 -18.33 -8.39
C ARG A 95 2.04 -19.46 -7.51
N PRO A 96 1.65 -19.62 -6.23
CA PRO A 96 2.14 -20.72 -5.40
C PRO A 96 1.77 -22.09 -5.95
N VAL A 97 0.55 -22.27 -6.46
CA VAL A 97 0.11 -23.53 -7.06
C VAL A 97 0.93 -23.84 -8.32
N ARG A 98 1.05 -22.86 -9.22
CA ARG A 98 1.86 -23.03 -10.45
C ARG A 98 3.34 -23.27 -10.16
N PHE A 99 3.89 -22.73 -9.09
CA PHE A 99 5.25 -23.02 -8.67
C PHE A 99 5.37 -24.46 -8.19
N ALA A 100 4.47 -24.92 -7.30
CA ALA A 100 4.47 -26.30 -6.80
C ALA A 100 4.33 -27.34 -7.92
N GLU A 101 3.50 -27.06 -8.94
CA GLU A 101 3.34 -27.95 -10.11
C GLU A 101 4.61 -28.11 -10.98
N ARG A 102 5.55 -27.18 -10.89
CA ARG A 102 6.79 -27.13 -11.70
C ARG A 102 8.05 -27.44 -10.91
N SER A 103 7.92 -27.65 -9.62
CA SER A 103 9.03 -27.92 -8.71
C SER A 103 8.73 -29.15 -7.87
N ASP A 104 9.76 -29.70 -7.21
CA ASP A 104 9.60 -30.81 -6.27
C ASP A 104 9.00 -30.36 -4.91
N VAL A 105 8.52 -29.12 -4.81
CA VAL A 105 7.91 -28.56 -3.60
C VAL A 105 6.47 -29.04 -3.49
N SER A 106 6.22 -29.88 -2.49
CA SER A 106 4.88 -30.49 -2.27
C SER A 106 4.02 -29.70 -1.30
N ARG A 107 4.65 -28.87 -0.46
CA ARG A 107 3.95 -28.15 0.63
C ARG A 107 4.13 -26.65 0.49
N ARG A 108 3.03 -25.94 0.70
CA ARG A 108 2.99 -24.47 0.65
C ARG A 108 3.97 -23.80 1.63
N GLU A 109 4.24 -24.44 2.76
CA GLU A 109 5.15 -23.94 3.79
C GLU A 109 6.61 -23.88 3.32
N GLU A 110 6.93 -24.61 2.26
CA GLU A 110 8.27 -24.65 1.67
C GLU A 110 8.51 -23.54 0.66
N ILE A 111 7.42 -22.91 0.15
CA ILE A 111 7.51 -21.86 -0.86
C ILE A 111 8.02 -20.56 -0.23
N ARG A 112 9.02 -19.95 -0.89
CA ARG A 112 9.66 -18.71 -0.49
C ARG A 112 9.22 -17.55 -1.38
N VAL A 113 9.39 -16.33 -0.88
CA VAL A 113 9.10 -15.10 -1.64
C VAL A 113 9.84 -15.09 -2.97
N GLY A 114 11.11 -15.45 -2.99
CA GLY A 114 11.93 -15.50 -4.20
C GLY A 114 11.43 -16.44 -5.28
N ASP A 115 10.65 -17.48 -4.91
CA ASP A 115 10.11 -18.48 -5.84
C ASP A 115 8.95 -17.93 -6.68
N ILE A 116 8.20 -16.95 -6.14
CA ILE A 116 6.96 -16.47 -6.76
C ILE A 116 6.91 -14.94 -6.96
N MET A 117 7.91 -14.19 -6.51
CA MET A 117 7.99 -12.74 -6.72
C MET A 117 8.03 -12.39 -8.20
N THR A 118 7.70 -11.16 -8.54
CA THR A 118 8.07 -10.58 -9.83
C THR A 118 9.52 -10.11 -9.71
N LYS A 119 10.40 -10.68 -10.53
CA LYS A 119 11.81 -10.35 -10.51
C LYS A 119 12.10 -8.97 -11.04
N TRP A 120 13.25 -8.39 -10.67
CA TRP A 120 13.65 -7.06 -11.10
C TRP A 120 13.58 -6.87 -12.62
N GLU A 121 14.07 -7.84 -13.38
CA GLU A 121 14.10 -7.84 -14.84
C GLU A 121 12.71 -7.78 -15.50
N ASP A 122 11.67 -8.23 -14.78
CA ASP A 122 10.27 -8.25 -15.24
C ASP A 122 9.45 -7.06 -14.70
N LEU A 123 10.05 -6.20 -13.87
CA LEU A 123 9.37 -5.05 -13.28
C LEU A 123 9.48 -3.83 -14.19
N PRO A 124 8.35 -3.25 -14.61
CA PRO A 124 8.38 -2.01 -15.34
C PRO A 124 8.79 -0.85 -14.42
N THR A 125 9.66 -0.01 -14.93
CA THR A 125 10.15 1.18 -14.24
C THR A 125 9.75 2.44 -14.99
N LEU A 126 9.55 3.53 -14.25
CA LEU A 126 9.41 4.88 -14.77
C LEU A 126 10.59 5.73 -14.28
N ASP A 127 11.11 6.53 -15.18
CA ASP A 127 12.07 7.56 -14.81
C ASP A 127 11.42 8.63 -13.93
N TRP A 128 12.16 9.11 -12.93
CA TRP A 128 11.71 10.15 -12.00
C TRP A 128 11.24 11.43 -12.72
N HIS A 129 11.94 11.85 -13.78
CA HIS A 129 11.57 13.03 -14.53
C HIS A 129 10.21 12.88 -15.21
N THR A 130 9.92 11.68 -15.72
CA THR A 130 8.60 11.35 -16.28
C THR A 130 7.50 11.53 -15.23
N VAL A 131 7.70 11.04 -14.01
CA VAL A 131 6.70 11.17 -12.93
C VAL A 131 6.47 12.62 -12.52
N GLN A 132 7.52 13.46 -12.55
CA GLN A 132 7.41 14.88 -12.22
C GLN A 132 6.56 15.67 -13.23
N THR A 133 6.53 15.24 -14.48
CA THR A 133 5.84 15.96 -15.57
C THR A 133 4.50 15.35 -15.96
N ALA A 134 4.29 14.07 -15.69
CA ALA A 134 3.09 13.32 -16.02
C ALA A 134 1.89 13.69 -15.11
N ARG A 135 0.69 13.32 -15.59
CA ARG A 135 -0.58 13.39 -14.87
C ARG A 135 -1.06 12.00 -14.48
N ILE A 136 -2.07 11.93 -13.64
CA ILE A 136 -2.72 10.66 -13.25
C ILE A 136 -3.30 9.94 -14.48
N SER A 137 -3.89 10.68 -15.45
CA SER A 137 -4.38 10.11 -16.71
C SER A 137 -3.29 9.37 -17.48
N ASP A 138 -2.09 9.95 -17.54
CA ASP A 138 -0.97 9.37 -18.28
C ASP A 138 -0.49 8.08 -17.63
N LEU A 139 -0.49 8.02 -16.29
CA LEU A 139 -0.20 6.78 -15.56
C LEU A 139 -1.22 5.68 -15.84
N LEU A 140 -2.51 6.02 -15.95
CA LEU A 140 -3.55 5.04 -16.25
C LEU A 140 -3.38 4.48 -17.67
N GLU A 141 -3.05 5.33 -18.64
CA GLU A 141 -2.74 4.91 -20.01
C GLU A 141 -1.52 3.97 -20.06
N ILE A 142 -0.47 4.27 -19.29
CA ILE A 142 0.70 3.39 -19.17
C ILE A 142 0.27 2.04 -18.58
N PHE A 143 -0.48 2.03 -17.47
CA PHE A 143 -0.96 0.79 -16.86
C PHE A 143 -1.81 -0.05 -17.82
N ASP A 144 -2.69 0.59 -18.60
CA ASP A 144 -3.54 -0.08 -19.59
C ASP A 144 -2.71 -0.64 -20.75
N GLY A 145 -1.72 0.11 -21.21
CA GLY A 145 -0.86 -0.28 -22.33
C GLY A 145 0.02 -1.48 -22.05
N ILE A 146 0.56 -1.62 -20.84
CA ILE A 146 1.49 -2.70 -20.47
C ILE A 146 0.86 -3.78 -19.58
N GLY A 147 -0.38 -3.58 -19.09
CA GLY A 147 -1.14 -4.59 -18.35
C GLY A 147 -0.59 -4.94 -16.96
N VAL A 148 0.14 -4.03 -16.31
CA VAL A 148 0.73 -4.25 -14.98
C VAL A 148 -0.05 -3.56 -13.88
N MET A 149 0.22 -3.91 -12.63
CA MET A 149 -0.44 -3.32 -11.45
C MET A 149 0.47 -2.40 -10.64
N HIS A 150 1.77 -2.45 -10.88
CA HIS A 150 2.77 -1.68 -10.16
C HIS A 150 3.85 -1.17 -11.10
N LEU A 151 4.31 0.06 -10.85
CA LEU A 151 5.43 0.70 -11.52
C LEU A 151 6.42 1.14 -10.45
N LEU A 152 7.68 0.77 -10.60
CA LEU A 152 8.74 1.33 -9.78
C LEU A 152 9.21 2.65 -10.38
N VAL A 153 9.51 3.63 -9.55
CA VAL A 153 10.09 4.89 -9.97
C VAL A 153 11.57 4.84 -9.66
N VAL A 154 12.40 5.10 -10.67
CA VAL A 154 13.85 5.14 -10.54
C VAL A 154 14.37 6.55 -10.78
N GLU A 155 15.41 6.92 -10.05
CA GLU A 155 16.16 8.16 -10.28
C GLU A 155 17.66 7.88 -10.24
N SER A 156 18.43 8.76 -10.87
CA SER A 156 19.89 8.76 -10.70
C SER A 156 20.24 9.54 -9.45
N ASP A 157 21.04 8.96 -8.56
CA ASP A 157 21.58 9.64 -7.41
C ASP A 157 22.68 10.67 -7.82
N GLU A 158 23.23 11.40 -6.85
CA GLU A 158 24.27 12.41 -7.07
C GLU A 158 25.55 11.85 -7.72
N ARG A 159 25.72 10.51 -7.71
CA ARG A 159 26.88 9.81 -8.29
C ARG A 159 26.54 9.19 -9.65
N GLY A 160 25.29 9.36 -10.13
CA GLY A 160 24.81 8.79 -11.37
C GLY A 160 24.41 7.30 -11.26
N ALA A 161 24.31 6.75 -10.04
CA ALA A 161 23.79 5.41 -9.84
C ALA A 161 22.26 5.43 -9.79
N GLU A 162 21.61 4.45 -10.41
CA GLU A 162 20.16 4.31 -10.36
C GLU A 162 19.71 3.78 -9.00
N VAL A 163 18.71 4.44 -8.42
CA VAL A 163 18.10 4.08 -7.14
C VAL A 163 16.58 4.02 -7.28
N VAL A 164 15.95 3.12 -6.54
CA VAL A 164 14.48 3.03 -6.49
C VAL A 164 13.96 4.16 -5.60
N ARG A 165 13.37 5.16 -6.23
CA ARG A 165 12.80 6.34 -5.60
C ARG A 165 11.42 6.11 -5.00
N GLY A 166 10.62 5.26 -5.62
CA GLY A 166 9.23 5.06 -5.18
C GLY A 166 8.48 3.96 -5.90
N LEU A 167 7.21 3.83 -5.53
CA LEU A 167 6.28 2.85 -6.07
C LEU A 167 4.95 3.52 -6.41
N ILE A 168 4.41 3.23 -7.58
CA ILE A 168 3.06 3.62 -8.01
C ILE A 168 2.22 2.35 -8.16
N SER A 169 1.03 2.34 -7.55
CA SER A 169 0.08 1.22 -7.62
C SER A 169 -1.20 1.64 -8.33
N ARG A 170 -1.56 0.93 -9.39
CA ARG A 170 -2.80 1.14 -10.14
C ARG A 170 -4.03 1.09 -9.22
N SER A 171 -4.15 0.03 -8.42
CA SER A 171 -5.30 -0.14 -7.52
C SER A 171 -5.44 0.97 -6.47
N ARG A 172 -4.34 1.63 -6.10
CA ARG A 172 -4.38 2.80 -5.23
C ARG A 172 -4.94 4.02 -5.97
N ILE A 173 -4.47 4.26 -7.19
CA ILE A 173 -4.99 5.35 -8.04
C ILE A 173 -6.50 5.18 -8.25
N GLU A 174 -6.94 3.99 -8.67
CA GLU A 174 -8.35 3.70 -8.93
C GLU A 174 -9.23 3.96 -7.70
N ARG A 175 -8.79 3.55 -6.51
CA ARG A 175 -9.52 3.83 -5.26
C ARG A 175 -9.58 5.31 -4.93
N GLN A 176 -8.50 6.05 -5.13
CA GLN A 176 -8.45 7.49 -4.85
C GLN A 176 -9.27 8.30 -5.85
N LEU A 177 -9.34 7.88 -7.12
CA LEU A 177 -10.22 8.49 -8.14
C LEU A 177 -11.71 8.26 -7.85
N GLN A 178 -12.06 7.14 -7.22
CA GLN A 178 -13.46 6.80 -6.88
C GLN A 178 -13.93 7.44 -5.57
N GLY A 179 -13.11 8.22 -4.89
CA GLY A 179 -13.40 8.75 -3.56
C GLY A 179 -13.61 7.67 -2.48
N THR A 180 -13.22 6.43 -2.79
CA THR A 180 -13.44 5.24 -1.97
C THR A 180 -12.23 4.84 -1.13
N ASP A 181 -11.44 5.79 -0.69
CA ASP A 181 -10.46 5.49 0.36
C ASP A 181 -11.18 5.45 1.73
N LEU A 182 -12.22 4.63 1.75
CA LEU A 182 -12.97 4.34 2.95
C LEU A 182 -12.09 3.46 3.84
N LEU A 183 -11.86 3.95 5.04
CA LEU A 183 -11.54 3.12 6.20
C LEU A 183 -12.32 1.79 6.09
N PRO A 184 -11.76 0.63 6.48
CA PRO A 184 -12.49 -0.62 6.43
C PRO A 184 -13.82 -0.43 7.14
N ARG A 185 -14.91 -0.34 6.37
CA ARG A 185 -16.25 -0.46 6.91
C ARG A 185 -16.34 -1.89 7.41
N ILE A 186 -16.31 -2.07 8.72
CA ILE A 186 -16.77 -3.29 9.32
C ILE A 186 -18.22 -3.43 8.85
N ALA A 187 -18.49 -4.41 7.99
CA ALA A 187 -19.84 -4.74 7.57
C ALA A 187 -20.63 -5.19 8.82
N GLY A 188 -21.50 -4.33 9.30
CA GLY A 188 -22.33 -4.63 10.45
C GLY A 188 -23.33 -3.52 10.68
N ASN A 189 -24.59 -3.86 10.43
CA ASN A 189 -25.85 -3.18 10.70
C ASN A 189 -26.40 -2.26 9.61
N THR A 190 -27.00 -2.90 8.63
CA THR A 190 -28.19 -2.34 7.97
C THR A 190 -29.36 -2.41 8.97
N LEU A 191 -29.62 -1.33 9.69
CA LEU A 191 -30.89 -1.19 10.41
C LEU A 191 -31.99 -1.03 9.38
N HIS A 192 -32.78 -2.07 9.21
CA HIS A 192 -34.05 -2.02 8.52
C HIS A 192 -34.95 -0.99 9.23
N LYS A 193 -35.16 0.16 8.61
CA LYS A 193 -36.30 1.01 8.94
C LYS A 193 -37.55 0.33 8.46
N THR A 194 -38.23 -0.37 9.36
CA THR A 194 -39.60 -0.83 9.17
C THR A 194 -40.52 0.37 9.14
N ASN A 195 -41.00 0.70 7.96
CA ASN A 195 -41.97 1.77 7.75
C ASN A 195 -43.37 1.19 8.15
N GLN A 196 -43.80 1.45 9.37
CA GLN A 196 -45.18 1.19 9.77
C GLN A 196 -46.06 2.33 9.26
N HIS A 197 -46.72 2.09 8.13
CA HIS A 197 -47.90 2.89 7.77
C HIS A 197 -49.09 2.37 8.57
N GLY A 198 -49.42 3.10 9.64
CA GLY A 198 -50.70 2.92 10.34
C GLY A 198 -51.84 3.38 9.44
N ARG A 199 -52.71 2.44 9.06
CA ARG A 199 -54.05 2.76 8.62
C ARG A 199 -54.90 3.02 9.85
N ARG A 200 -55.63 4.10 9.84
CA ARG A 200 -56.81 4.34 10.69
C ARG A 200 -58.07 4.20 9.87
N PRO A 201 -59.17 3.76 10.53
CA PRO A 201 -60.47 3.59 9.93
C PRO A 201 -61.16 4.90 9.57
#